data_f3694577b0a6724cf0846762ae11e022
#
_entry.id   f3694577b0a6724cf0846762ae11e022
#
_cell.length_a   1.000
_cell.length_b   1.000
_cell.length_c   1.000
_cell.angle_alpha   90.00
_cell.angle_beta   90.00
_cell.angle_gamma   90.00
#
_symmetry.space_group_name_H-M   'P 1'
#
loop_
_entity.id
_entity.type
_entity.pdbx_description
1 polymer ?
#
loop_
_entity_poly.entity_id
_entity_poly.type
_entity_poly.pdbx_seq_one_letter_code
_entity_poly.pdbx_strand_id
1 'polypeptide(L)'
;MNPSASEVPSAPDHAPRSAPLITAPVLPGWDHVVSGKVRELYVPAGEDLAEAREVLVVATDRISAYDFSLAPGIPDKGRVLTGISLFWFEQLADIVPNHVLSAEDVPEQVRGRALRCRALDMVPLECVVRGYLTGSGRADYERDGAVGGHALPAGLVEASRLPRPLFTPSTKAEQGEHDENITVDQARERLGGELVDRLDELTRAVYVRAQQIAAERGILLADTKLEFGFSRADGTLTLGDEVLTPDSSRFWSADAYREGLAQPSLDKQFVRDWLTSDASGWDRTSGQEPPELPADVVAQTRDRYVEAFERLTGREFASEG
;
A
#
# COMPACT_ATOMS: atom_id res chain seq x y z
N MET A 1 -34.16 50.27 16.90
CA MET A 1 -33.36 49.15 17.45
C MET A 1 -33.30 48.10 16.35
N ASN A 2 -32.17 48.05 15.64
CA ASN A 2 -31.92 47.07 14.61
C ASN A 2 -31.24 45.85 15.26
N PRO A 3 -31.64 44.61 14.99
CA PRO A 3 -30.90 43.44 15.45
C PRO A 3 -29.68 43.19 14.55
N SER A 4 -28.54 42.98 15.22
CA SER A 4 -27.26 42.71 14.66
C SER A 4 -27.28 41.45 13.75
N ALA A 5 -26.70 41.58 12.57
CA ALA A 5 -26.39 40.47 11.69
C ALA A 5 -25.31 39.61 12.35
N SER A 6 -25.61 38.32 12.55
CA SER A 6 -24.62 37.30 12.95
C SER A 6 -23.70 37.00 11.76
N GLU A 7 -22.42 37.30 11.92
CA GLU A 7 -21.38 36.87 11.01
C GLU A 7 -21.33 35.32 10.98
N VAL A 8 -21.55 34.76 9.78
CA VAL A 8 -21.30 33.37 9.48
C VAL A 8 -19.77 33.22 9.36
N PRO A 9 -19.11 32.32 10.10
CA PRO A 9 -17.68 32.09 9.94
C PRO A 9 -17.40 31.58 8.51
N SER A 10 -16.52 32.30 7.80
CA SER A 10 -16.02 31.88 6.49
C SER A 10 -15.34 30.54 6.62
N ALA A 11 -15.68 29.59 5.73
CA ALA A 11 -14.98 28.32 5.58
C ALA A 11 -13.50 28.56 5.32
N PRO A 12 -12.59 27.69 5.84
CA PRO A 12 -11.16 27.85 5.61
C PRO A 12 -10.86 27.82 4.12
N ASP A 13 -10.08 28.79 3.68
CA ASP A 13 -9.60 28.97 2.31
C ASP A 13 -8.66 27.78 2.01
N HIS A 14 -9.19 26.75 1.32
CA HIS A 14 -8.37 25.63 0.86
C HIS A 14 -7.55 26.14 -0.32
N ALA A 15 -6.24 26.26 -0.14
CA ALA A 15 -5.29 26.45 -1.23
C ALA A 15 -5.57 25.48 -2.39
N PRO A 16 -5.39 25.87 -3.66
CA PRO A 16 -5.68 25.01 -4.79
C PRO A 16 -4.83 23.73 -4.71
N ARG A 17 -5.49 22.60 -4.62
CA ARG A 17 -4.83 21.28 -4.61
C ARG A 17 -4.19 21.06 -5.98
N SER A 18 -2.95 20.58 -6.02
CA SER A 18 -2.29 20.21 -7.29
C SER A 18 -3.14 19.17 -8.02
N ALA A 19 -3.22 19.28 -9.35
CA ALA A 19 -3.95 18.30 -10.16
C ALA A 19 -3.35 16.90 -9.98
N PRO A 20 -4.18 15.83 -9.87
CA PRO A 20 -3.69 14.47 -9.73
C PRO A 20 -2.81 14.04 -10.90
N LEU A 21 -1.67 13.42 -10.62
CA LEU A 21 -0.85 12.77 -11.64
C LEU A 21 -1.45 11.39 -11.98
N ILE A 22 -2.19 11.30 -13.08
CA ILE A 22 -2.91 10.10 -13.50
C ILE A 22 -2.36 9.43 -14.76
N THR A 23 -1.43 10.07 -15.45
CA THR A 23 -0.79 9.55 -16.67
C THR A 23 0.72 9.65 -16.57
N ALA A 24 1.42 8.77 -17.33
CA ALA A 24 2.89 8.76 -17.38
C ALA A 24 3.42 10.06 -18.03
N PRO A 25 4.18 10.91 -17.34
CA PRO A 25 4.80 12.07 -17.94
C PRO A 25 6.03 11.68 -18.76
N VAL A 26 6.38 12.50 -19.75
CA VAL A 26 7.66 12.40 -20.45
C VAL A 26 8.74 13.00 -19.55
N LEU A 27 9.76 12.21 -19.21
CA LEU A 27 10.80 12.58 -18.26
C LEU A 27 12.17 12.68 -18.96
N PRO A 28 12.91 13.80 -18.82
CA PRO A 28 14.24 13.92 -19.39
C PRO A 28 15.21 12.87 -18.87
N GLY A 29 15.90 12.15 -19.77
CA GLY A 29 16.87 11.11 -19.42
C GLY A 29 16.27 9.75 -19.02
N TRP A 30 14.95 9.57 -19.18
CA TRP A 30 14.24 8.35 -18.81
C TRP A 30 13.23 7.95 -19.88
N ASP A 31 13.21 6.68 -20.24
CA ASP A 31 12.24 6.08 -21.14
C ASP A 31 11.17 5.34 -20.34
N HIS A 32 9.89 5.66 -20.60
CA HIS A 32 8.77 4.99 -19.98
C HIS A 32 8.62 3.57 -20.53
N VAL A 33 8.50 2.57 -19.63
CA VAL A 33 8.46 1.16 -20.04
C VAL A 33 7.19 0.44 -19.59
N VAL A 34 6.63 0.78 -18.42
CA VAL A 34 5.44 0.09 -17.89
C VAL A 34 4.54 1.07 -17.15
N SER A 35 3.23 1.00 -17.44
CA SER A 35 2.17 1.58 -16.60
C SER A 35 1.52 0.47 -15.78
N GLY A 36 1.78 0.46 -14.47
CA GLY A 36 1.07 -0.41 -13.52
C GLY A 36 -0.27 0.19 -13.10
N LYS A 37 -1.02 -0.49 -12.22
CA LYS A 37 -2.32 -0.01 -11.70
C LYS A 37 -2.21 1.37 -11.04
N VAL A 38 -1.11 1.65 -10.32
CA VAL A 38 -0.91 2.88 -9.52
C VAL A 38 0.49 3.49 -9.65
N ARG A 39 1.37 2.93 -10.46
CA ARG A 39 2.75 3.38 -10.66
C ARG A 39 3.14 3.39 -12.13
N GLU A 40 4.12 4.23 -12.45
CA GLU A 40 4.81 4.24 -13.73
C GLU A 40 6.26 3.80 -13.52
N LEU A 41 6.79 3.01 -14.43
CA LEU A 41 8.16 2.52 -14.41
C LEU A 41 8.93 3.06 -15.62
N TYR A 42 10.11 3.56 -15.37
CA TYR A 42 11.02 4.06 -16.37
C TYR A 42 12.40 3.41 -16.21
N VAL A 43 13.14 3.37 -17.32
CA VAL A 43 14.56 3.01 -17.34
C VAL A 43 15.39 4.21 -17.83
N PRO A 44 16.70 4.25 -17.58
CA PRO A 44 17.57 5.25 -18.19
C PRO A 44 17.40 5.25 -19.71
N ALA A 45 17.41 6.44 -20.33
CA ALA A 45 17.13 6.59 -21.75
C ALA A 45 18.05 5.73 -22.62
N GLY A 46 17.46 4.94 -23.50
CA GLY A 46 18.15 4.01 -24.40
C GLY A 46 18.48 2.64 -23.79
N GLU A 47 18.11 2.38 -22.54
CA GLU A 47 18.29 1.06 -21.92
C GLU A 47 17.02 0.18 -22.09
N ASP A 48 17.22 -1.13 -22.13
CA ASP A 48 16.14 -2.12 -22.07
C ASP A 48 15.85 -2.47 -20.61
N LEU A 49 14.58 -2.65 -20.26
CA LEU A 49 14.15 -3.03 -18.90
C LEU A 49 14.81 -4.35 -18.44
N ALA A 50 15.03 -5.30 -19.34
CA ALA A 50 15.64 -6.58 -19.01
C ALA A 50 17.11 -6.46 -18.59
N GLU A 51 17.82 -5.43 -19.08
CA GLU A 51 19.24 -5.21 -18.84
C GLU A 51 19.53 -4.07 -17.85
N ALA A 52 18.54 -3.19 -17.63
CA ALA A 52 18.67 -2.05 -16.74
C ALA A 52 19.05 -2.48 -15.32
N ARG A 53 20.01 -1.78 -14.76
CA ARG A 53 20.43 -1.95 -13.35
C ARG A 53 19.71 -1.01 -12.40
N GLU A 54 19.15 0.05 -12.95
CA GLU A 54 18.39 1.06 -12.22
C GLU A 54 17.05 1.29 -12.91
N VAL A 55 16.07 1.66 -12.11
CA VAL A 55 14.75 2.05 -12.59
C VAL A 55 14.31 3.32 -11.84
N LEU A 56 13.45 4.11 -12.48
CA LEU A 56 12.73 5.18 -11.81
C LEU A 56 11.28 4.72 -11.62
N VAL A 57 10.87 4.63 -10.36
CA VAL A 57 9.51 4.27 -9.96
C VAL A 57 8.77 5.54 -9.61
N VAL A 58 7.68 5.84 -10.32
CA VAL A 58 6.86 7.03 -10.09
C VAL A 58 5.49 6.62 -9.55
N ALA A 59 5.19 6.97 -8.32
CA ALA A 59 3.88 6.76 -7.73
C ALA A 59 2.88 7.78 -8.30
N THR A 60 1.77 7.28 -8.82
CA THR A 60 0.69 8.11 -9.37
C THR A 60 -0.40 8.34 -8.33
N ASP A 61 -1.33 9.22 -8.65
CA ASP A 61 -2.52 9.46 -7.83
C ASP A 61 -3.68 8.52 -8.19
N ARG A 62 -3.46 7.57 -9.12
CA ARG A 62 -4.42 6.50 -9.39
C ARG A 62 -4.61 5.64 -8.13
N ILE A 63 -5.83 5.20 -7.92
CA ILE A 63 -6.18 4.24 -6.88
C ILE A 63 -6.85 3.03 -7.53
N SER A 64 -6.56 1.84 -7.05
CA SER A 64 -7.17 0.61 -7.55
C SER A 64 -7.79 -0.19 -6.41
N ALA A 65 -8.95 -0.76 -6.65
CA ALA A 65 -9.59 -1.72 -5.76
C ALA A 65 -10.31 -2.79 -6.58
N TYR A 66 -10.32 -4.04 -6.08
CA TYR A 66 -10.97 -5.16 -6.76
C TYR A 66 -10.52 -5.31 -8.22
N ASP A 67 -9.22 -5.08 -8.48
CA ASP A 67 -8.54 -5.12 -9.79
C ASP A 67 -8.92 -4.04 -10.80
N PHE A 68 -9.81 -3.13 -10.44
CA PHE A 68 -10.13 -1.95 -11.25
C PHE A 68 -9.31 -0.74 -10.83
N SER A 69 -8.86 0.03 -11.81
CA SER A 69 -8.39 1.41 -11.59
C SER A 69 -9.60 2.31 -11.47
N LEU A 70 -9.70 3.06 -10.38
CA LEU A 70 -10.83 3.92 -10.08
C LEU A 70 -10.58 5.35 -10.56
N ALA A 71 -11.64 6.04 -10.92
CA ALA A 71 -11.62 7.45 -11.29
C ALA A 71 -12.53 8.26 -10.34
N PRO A 72 -12.19 9.54 -10.10
CA PRO A 72 -10.90 10.16 -10.38
C PRO A 72 -9.79 9.65 -9.44
N GLY A 73 -8.52 9.96 -9.74
CA GLY A 73 -7.41 9.70 -8.83
C GLY A 73 -7.51 10.49 -7.53
N ILE A 74 -6.76 10.08 -6.52
CA ILE A 74 -6.72 10.74 -5.20
C ILE A 74 -5.57 11.76 -5.19
N PRO A 75 -5.84 13.07 -5.10
CA PRO A 75 -4.80 14.09 -5.08
C PRO A 75 -3.74 13.82 -4.00
N ASP A 76 -2.46 14.07 -4.32
CA ASP A 76 -1.30 13.86 -3.45
C ASP A 76 -0.99 12.40 -3.05
N LYS A 77 -1.82 11.44 -3.46
CA LYS A 77 -1.64 10.02 -3.06
C LYS A 77 -0.22 9.51 -3.35
N GLY A 78 0.29 9.77 -4.56
CA GLY A 78 1.64 9.32 -4.93
C GLY A 78 2.72 9.87 -4.00
N ARG A 79 2.62 11.12 -3.60
CA ARG A 79 3.58 11.77 -2.68
C ARG A 79 3.48 11.24 -1.27
N VAL A 80 2.25 11.05 -0.78
CA VAL A 80 2.00 10.45 0.55
C VAL A 80 2.60 9.06 0.63
N LEU A 81 2.33 8.19 -0.35
CA LEU A 81 2.83 6.81 -0.35
C LEU A 81 4.36 6.76 -0.45
N THR A 82 4.95 7.61 -1.30
CA THR A 82 6.41 7.71 -1.40
C THR A 82 7.05 8.16 -0.09
N GLY A 83 6.49 9.19 0.54
CA GLY A 83 7.00 9.69 1.82
C GLY A 83 6.88 8.67 2.96
N ILE A 84 5.78 7.90 3.03
CA ILE A 84 5.61 6.81 4.00
C ILE A 84 6.61 5.69 3.71
N SER A 85 6.79 5.28 2.44
CA SER A 85 7.77 4.24 2.08
C SER A 85 9.20 4.64 2.45
N LEU A 86 9.60 5.88 2.19
CA LEU A 86 10.92 6.40 2.57
C LEU A 86 11.13 6.36 4.08
N PHE A 87 10.13 6.79 4.87
CA PHE A 87 10.19 6.68 6.31
C PHE A 87 10.43 5.23 6.76
N TRP A 88 9.67 4.28 6.21
CA TRP A 88 9.83 2.87 6.59
C TRP A 88 11.13 2.25 6.11
N PHE A 89 11.62 2.57 4.92
CA PHE A 89 12.93 2.10 4.45
C PHE A 89 14.06 2.53 5.39
N GLU A 90 13.97 3.73 5.97
CA GLU A 90 14.91 4.20 6.99
C GLU A 90 14.79 3.39 8.29
N GLN A 91 13.55 3.16 8.79
CA GLN A 91 13.30 2.44 10.05
C GLN A 91 13.62 0.93 9.98
N LEU A 92 13.74 0.37 8.78
CA LEU A 92 13.95 -1.06 8.53
C LEU A 92 15.34 -1.39 7.99
N ALA A 93 16.21 -0.40 7.82
CA ALA A 93 17.52 -0.54 7.18
C ALA A 93 18.46 -1.55 7.86
N ASP A 94 18.29 -1.78 9.16
CA ASP A 94 19.03 -2.77 9.94
C ASP A 94 18.47 -4.20 9.85
N ILE A 95 17.28 -4.38 9.26
CA ILE A 95 16.60 -5.68 9.10
C ILE A 95 16.82 -6.24 7.70
N VAL A 96 16.63 -5.42 6.68
CA VAL A 96 16.73 -5.83 5.28
C VAL A 96 17.16 -4.66 4.40
N PRO A 97 18.06 -4.86 3.43
CA PRO A 97 18.38 -3.84 2.44
C PRO A 97 17.15 -3.52 1.59
N ASN A 98 17.03 -2.27 1.15
CA ASN A 98 15.98 -1.83 0.25
C ASN A 98 16.54 -1.38 -1.11
N HIS A 99 15.64 -1.21 -2.07
CA HIS A 99 16.02 -0.90 -3.44
C HIS A 99 16.31 0.59 -3.71
N VAL A 100 16.01 1.50 -2.80
CA VAL A 100 16.11 2.94 -3.03
C VAL A 100 17.57 3.36 -3.15
N LEU A 101 17.88 4.07 -4.23
CA LEU A 101 19.16 4.72 -4.47
C LEU A 101 19.09 6.22 -4.15
N SER A 102 18.01 6.88 -4.57
CA SER A 102 17.80 8.30 -4.31
C SER A 102 16.32 8.68 -4.45
N ALA A 103 15.87 9.61 -3.61
CA ALA A 103 14.60 10.32 -3.75
C ALA A 103 14.79 11.76 -4.28
N GLU A 104 16.03 12.26 -4.27
CA GLU A 104 16.37 13.63 -4.67
C GLU A 104 16.91 13.71 -6.12
N ASP A 105 17.68 12.71 -6.54
CA ASP A 105 18.23 12.62 -7.89
C ASP A 105 17.19 12.00 -8.83
N VAL A 106 16.12 12.75 -9.06
CA VAL A 106 14.96 12.39 -9.89
C VAL A 106 14.53 13.62 -10.71
N PRO A 107 13.86 13.44 -11.87
CA PRO A 107 13.34 14.56 -12.63
C PRO A 107 12.41 15.46 -11.82
N GLU A 108 12.53 16.78 -11.98
CA GLU A 108 11.78 17.79 -11.22
C GLU A 108 10.27 17.58 -11.29
N GLN A 109 9.76 17.16 -12.46
CA GLN A 109 8.33 16.95 -12.72
C GLN A 109 7.69 15.89 -11.83
N VAL A 110 8.50 15.00 -11.24
CA VAL A 110 8.04 13.87 -10.40
C VAL A 110 8.69 13.85 -9.02
N ARG A 111 9.32 14.95 -8.64
CA ARG A 111 9.94 15.08 -7.31
C ARG A 111 8.88 14.86 -6.21
N GLY A 112 9.29 14.20 -5.13
CA GLY A 112 8.41 13.87 -4.00
C GLY A 112 7.49 12.67 -4.23
N ARG A 113 7.37 12.15 -5.47
CA ARG A 113 6.59 10.95 -5.81
C ARG A 113 7.37 9.91 -6.61
N ALA A 114 8.64 10.17 -6.90
CA ALA A 114 9.52 9.28 -7.63
C ALA A 114 10.70 8.83 -6.79
N LEU A 115 11.13 7.60 -7.02
CA LEU A 115 12.31 7.01 -6.42
C LEU A 115 13.18 6.42 -7.53
N ARG A 116 14.48 6.79 -7.55
CA ARG A 116 15.49 6.07 -8.32
C ARG A 116 15.89 4.85 -7.52
N CYS A 117 15.74 3.69 -8.10
CA CYS A 117 15.88 2.40 -7.42
C CYS A 117 16.82 1.47 -8.16
N ARG A 118 17.43 0.53 -7.45
CA ARG A 118 18.05 -0.64 -8.06
C ARG A 118 17.00 -1.47 -8.78
N ALA A 119 17.30 -1.95 -9.97
CA ALA A 119 16.47 -2.92 -10.63
C ALA A 119 16.57 -4.27 -9.90
N LEU A 120 15.42 -4.87 -9.63
CA LEU A 120 15.30 -6.16 -8.95
C LEU A 120 14.69 -7.19 -9.88
N ASP A 121 15.20 -8.41 -9.82
CA ASP A 121 14.50 -9.60 -10.30
C ASP A 121 13.51 -10.01 -9.21
N MET A 122 12.25 -9.60 -9.38
CA MET A 122 11.22 -9.75 -8.36
C MET A 122 10.89 -11.22 -8.09
N VAL A 123 10.82 -11.60 -6.82
CA VAL A 123 10.28 -12.89 -6.42
C VAL A 123 8.78 -12.92 -6.75
N PRO A 124 8.26 -13.92 -7.46
CA PRO A 124 6.86 -13.99 -7.86
C PRO A 124 5.96 -14.45 -6.68
N LEU A 125 6.06 -13.74 -5.57
CA LEU A 125 5.33 -13.99 -4.33
C LEU A 125 5.00 -12.66 -3.65
N GLU A 126 3.76 -12.47 -3.26
CA GLU A 126 3.37 -11.43 -2.32
C GLU A 126 3.57 -11.95 -0.89
N CYS A 127 4.45 -11.29 -0.16
CA CYS A 127 4.76 -11.64 1.23
C CYS A 127 3.80 -10.93 2.18
N VAL A 128 2.67 -11.56 2.45
CA VAL A 128 1.65 -11.01 3.35
C VAL A 128 1.88 -11.50 4.76
N VAL A 129 1.83 -10.59 5.73
CA VAL A 129 1.87 -10.92 7.16
C VAL A 129 0.66 -10.30 7.86
N ARG A 130 0.02 -11.10 8.73
CA ARG A 130 -1.20 -10.70 9.44
C ARG A 130 -0.99 -10.79 10.94
N GLY A 131 -1.30 -9.72 11.66
CA GLY A 131 -1.37 -9.69 13.11
C GLY A 131 -2.79 -9.73 13.65
N TYR A 132 -3.77 -9.51 12.76
CA TYR A 132 -5.20 -9.53 13.07
C TYR A 132 -5.96 -10.29 11.98
N LEU A 133 -7.09 -10.85 12.36
CA LEU A 133 -7.98 -11.61 11.47
C LEU A 133 -8.94 -10.65 10.75
N THR A 134 -8.68 -10.39 9.47
CA THR A 134 -9.51 -9.50 8.64
C THR A 134 -9.33 -9.79 7.15
N GLY A 135 -10.20 -9.23 6.31
CA GLY A 135 -10.12 -9.33 4.86
C GLY A 135 -10.15 -10.78 4.35
N SER A 136 -9.29 -11.11 3.36
CA SER A 136 -9.23 -12.47 2.80
C SER A 136 -8.83 -13.51 3.83
N GLY A 137 -7.98 -13.16 4.81
CA GLY A 137 -7.61 -14.07 5.89
C GLY A 137 -8.80 -14.48 6.76
N ARG A 138 -9.75 -13.58 6.99
CA ARG A 138 -11.00 -13.93 7.68
C ARG A 138 -11.87 -14.88 6.85
N ALA A 139 -12.00 -14.63 5.56
CA ALA A 139 -12.75 -15.53 4.67
C ALA A 139 -12.14 -16.95 4.64
N ASP A 140 -10.81 -17.06 4.61
CA ASP A 140 -10.13 -18.35 4.72
C ASP A 140 -10.41 -19.04 6.05
N TYR A 141 -10.33 -18.31 7.16
CA TYR A 141 -10.61 -18.85 8.49
C TYR A 141 -12.06 -19.32 8.64
N GLU A 142 -13.03 -18.58 8.13
CA GLU A 142 -14.45 -18.97 8.17
C GLU A 142 -14.73 -20.22 7.35
N ARG A 143 -13.98 -20.44 6.26
CA ARG A 143 -14.11 -21.62 5.40
C ARG A 143 -13.41 -22.85 5.99
N ASP A 144 -12.17 -22.68 6.47
CA ASP A 144 -11.24 -23.79 6.73
C ASP A 144 -10.75 -23.87 8.19
N GLY A 145 -11.06 -22.88 9.02
CA GLY A 145 -10.48 -22.77 10.38
C GLY A 145 -8.97 -22.46 10.38
N ALA A 146 -8.43 -22.06 9.22
CA ALA A 146 -7.01 -21.84 9.00
C ALA A 146 -6.78 -20.64 8.08
N VAL A 147 -5.57 -20.04 8.13
CA VAL A 147 -5.15 -18.96 7.22
C VAL A 147 -3.74 -19.27 6.73
N GLY A 148 -3.52 -19.31 5.41
CA GLY A 148 -2.21 -19.62 4.83
C GLY A 148 -1.63 -20.98 5.24
N GLY A 149 -2.49 -21.96 5.58
CA GLY A 149 -2.08 -23.26 6.12
C GLY A 149 -1.89 -23.30 7.65
N HIS A 150 -2.01 -22.19 8.35
CA HIS A 150 -1.92 -22.12 9.80
C HIS A 150 -3.29 -22.34 10.44
N ALA A 151 -3.48 -23.48 11.12
CA ALA A 151 -4.68 -23.73 11.93
C ALA A 151 -4.79 -22.70 13.06
N LEU A 152 -5.97 -22.15 13.26
CA LEU A 152 -6.26 -21.14 14.28
C LEU A 152 -7.25 -21.64 15.32
N PRO A 153 -7.23 -21.07 16.55
CA PRO A 153 -8.23 -21.37 17.56
C PRO A 153 -9.64 -21.07 17.07
N ALA A 154 -10.61 -21.86 17.49
CA ALA A 154 -12.02 -21.59 17.22
C ALA A 154 -12.52 -20.34 17.95
N GLY A 155 -13.49 -19.64 17.36
CA GLY A 155 -14.16 -18.50 17.98
C GLY A 155 -13.52 -17.15 17.71
N LEU A 156 -12.52 -17.06 16.82
CA LEU A 156 -12.02 -15.77 16.36
C LEU A 156 -13.08 -15.06 15.51
N VAL A 157 -13.16 -13.75 15.68
CA VAL A 157 -14.12 -12.86 15.00
C VAL A 157 -13.37 -11.81 14.16
N GLU A 158 -14.10 -10.92 13.46
CA GLU A 158 -13.50 -9.80 12.74
C GLU A 158 -12.57 -9.02 13.67
N ALA A 159 -11.40 -8.66 13.15
CA ALA A 159 -10.37 -7.91 13.84
C ALA A 159 -9.82 -8.59 15.11
N SER A 160 -10.09 -9.89 15.37
CA SER A 160 -9.41 -10.61 16.45
C SER A 160 -7.89 -10.55 16.27
N ARG A 161 -7.17 -10.23 17.36
CA ARG A 161 -5.71 -10.28 17.36
C ARG A 161 -5.25 -11.72 17.28
N LEU A 162 -4.35 -12.01 16.35
CA LEU A 162 -3.77 -13.34 16.20
C LEU A 162 -2.75 -13.63 17.30
N PRO A 163 -2.60 -14.90 17.74
CA PRO A 163 -1.64 -15.28 18.80
C PRO A 163 -0.19 -14.87 18.48
N ARG A 164 0.16 -14.82 17.21
CA ARG A 164 1.43 -14.34 16.65
C ARG A 164 1.20 -13.82 15.25
N PRO A 165 2.07 -12.96 14.71
CA PRO A 165 2.02 -12.61 13.30
C PRO A 165 2.17 -13.84 12.41
N LEU A 166 1.28 -14.00 11.43
CA LEU A 166 1.27 -15.13 10.50
C LEU A 166 1.75 -14.68 9.13
N PHE A 167 2.71 -15.40 8.57
CA PHE A 167 3.07 -15.30 7.18
C PHE A 167 2.05 -16.08 6.34
N THR A 168 1.36 -15.39 5.45
CA THR A 168 0.24 -15.92 4.65
C THR A 168 0.44 -15.48 3.21
N PRO A 169 1.35 -16.11 2.47
CA PRO A 169 1.75 -15.67 1.14
C PRO A 169 0.60 -15.74 0.14
N SER A 170 0.73 -14.94 -0.92
CA SER A 170 -0.16 -14.94 -2.07
C SER A 170 0.68 -15.07 -3.34
N THR A 171 0.12 -15.66 -4.38
CA THR A 171 0.75 -15.62 -5.69
C THR A 171 0.81 -14.18 -6.18
N LYS A 172 1.80 -13.87 -7.00
CA LYS A 172 1.81 -12.64 -7.80
C LYS A 172 1.34 -13.04 -9.20
N ALA A 173 0.06 -12.81 -9.46
CA ALA A 173 -0.56 -13.14 -10.73
C ALA A 173 -0.05 -12.23 -11.86
N GLU A 174 -0.10 -12.69 -13.10
CA GLU A 174 0.16 -11.85 -14.26
C GLU A 174 -0.91 -10.75 -14.39
N GLN A 175 -0.59 -9.70 -15.13
CA GLN A 175 -1.49 -8.56 -15.27
C GLN A 175 -2.82 -8.99 -15.91
N GLY A 176 -3.91 -8.88 -15.15
CA GLY A 176 -5.26 -9.30 -15.56
C GLY A 176 -5.78 -10.57 -14.86
N GLU A 177 -4.95 -11.23 -14.09
CA GLU A 177 -5.32 -12.33 -13.21
C GLU A 177 -5.41 -11.88 -11.75
N HIS A 178 -5.98 -12.72 -10.88
CA HIS A 178 -6.13 -12.43 -9.45
C HIS A 178 -5.03 -13.11 -8.64
N ASP A 179 -4.50 -12.37 -7.67
CA ASP A 179 -3.61 -12.93 -6.66
C ASP A 179 -4.38 -13.92 -5.78
N GLU A 180 -3.86 -15.12 -5.62
CA GLU A 180 -4.49 -16.18 -4.85
C GLU A 180 -3.73 -16.40 -3.53
N ASN A 181 -4.44 -16.44 -2.40
CA ASN A 181 -3.86 -16.88 -1.15
C ASN A 181 -3.39 -18.32 -1.29
N ILE A 182 -2.15 -18.59 -0.94
CA ILE A 182 -1.56 -19.94 -0.94
C ILE A 182 -1.04 -20.30 0.44
N THR A 183 -0.85 -21.58 0.69
CA THR A 183 -0.20 -22.03 1.92
C THR A 183 1.30 -21.82 1.84
N VAL A 184 1.97 -21.77 3.01
CA VAL A 184 3.44 -21.72 3.07
C VAL A 184 4.05 -22.93 2.38
N ASP A 185 3.45 -24.11 2.48
CA ASP A 185 3.94 -25.31 1.84
C ASP A 185 3.82 -25.24 0.32
N GLN A 186 2.73 -24.70 -0.21
CA GLN A 186 2.59 -24.45 -1.65
C GLN A 186 3.62 -23.41 -2.15
N ALA A 187 3.93 -22.38 -1.36
CA ALA A 187 4.99 -21.43 -1.70
C ALA A 187 6.36 -22.12 -1.75
N ARG A 188 6.67 -23.01 -0.78
CA ARG A 188 7.90 -23.81 -0.74
C ARG A 188 8.04 -24.75 -1.92
N GLU A 189 6.96 -25.36 -2.36
CA GLU A 189 6.94 -26.22 -3.54
C GLU A 189 7.27 -25.44 -4.82
N ARG A 190 6.81 -24.19 -4.92
CA ARG A 190 7.00 -23.32 -6.09
C ARG A 190 8.38 -22.68 -6.16
N LEU A 191 8.91 -22.22 -5.03
CA LEU A 191 10.08 -21.33 -4.96
C LEU A 191 11.29 -21.94 -4.22
N GLY A 192 11.10 -23.10 -3.59
CA GLY A 192 12.11 -23.73 -2.74
C GLY A 192 12.00 -23.29 -1.28
N GLY A 193 12.24 -24.24 -0.37
CA GLY A 193 12.04 -24.04 1.07
C GLY A 193 12.94 -22.97 1.66
N GLU A 194 14.22 -22.94 1.29
CA GLU A 194 15.20 -21.99 1.83
C GLU A 194 14.81 -20.51 1.57
N LEU A 195 14.38 -20.22 0.32
CA LEU A 195 13.95 -18.88 -0.04
C LEU A 195 12.68 -18.47 0.72
N VAL A 196 11.69 -19.36 0.76
CA VAL A 196 10.41 -19.06 1.44
C VAL A 196 10.60 -18.90 2.94
N ASP A 197 11.44 -19.70 3.58
CA ASP A 197 11.77 -19.57 4.99
C ASP A 197 12.47 -18.22 5.28
N ARG A 198 13.36 -17.79 4.39
CA ARG A 198 14.00 -16.48 4.50
C ARG A 198 13.02 -15.31 4.30
N LEU A 199 12.11 -15.42 3.34
CA LEU A 199 11.05 -14.44 3.12
C LEU A 199 10.11 -14.34 4.33
N ASP A 200 9.71 -15.48 4.92
CA ASP A 200 8.89 -15.52 6.13
C ASP A 200 9.60 -14.82 7.31
N GLU A 201 10.87 -15.16 7.55
CA GLU A 201 11.68 -14.54 8.61
C GLU A 201 11.73 -13.02 8.45
N LEU A 202 12.11 -12.53 7.27
CA LEU A 202 12.24 -11.10 6.99
C LEU A 202 10.89 -10.39 7.08
N THR A 203 9.83 -10.96 6.51
CA THR A 203 8.48 -10.39 6.50
C THR A 203 7.97 -10.20 7.93
N ARG A 204 8.15 -11.20 8.79
CA ARG A 204 7.76 -11.09 10.21
C ARG A 204 8.63 -10.11 10.97
N ALA A 205 9.93 -10.06 10.71
CA ALA A 205 10.83 -9.10 11.37
C ALA A 205 10.43 -7.65 11.03
N VAL A 206 10.16 -7.38 9.75
CA VAL A 206 9.65 -6.09 9.29
C VAL A 206 8.32 -5.75 9.97
N TYR A 207 7.37 -6.69 9.99
CA TYR A 207 6.07 -6.48 10.59
C TYR A 207 6.16 -6.18 12.09
N VAL A 208 6.96 -6.92 12.84
CA VAL A 208 7.10 -6.73 14.30
C VAL A 208 7.69 -5.35 14.61
N ARG A 209 8.72 -4.92 13.87
CA ARG A 209 9.28 -3.57 14.00
C ARG A 209 8.26 -2.50 13.67
N ALA A 210 7.54 -2.68 12.56
CA ALA A 210 6.53 -1.73 12.11
C ALA A 210 5.35 -1.64 13.09
N GLN A 211 4.87 -2.77 13.61
CA GLN A 211 3.79 -2.81 14.61
C GLN A 211 4.17 -2.03 15.88
N GLN A 212 5.42 -2.16 16.36
CA GLN A 212 5.90 -1.42 17.53
C GLN A 212 5.89 0.09 17.28
N ILE A 213 6.49 0.54 16.18
CA ILE A 213 6.57 1.96 15.82
C ILE A 213 5.16 2.54 15.59
N ALA A 214 4.27 1.83 14.89
CA ALA A 214 2.91 2.27 14.64
C ALA A 214 2.09 2.38 15.94
N ALA A 215 2.25 1.42 16.85
CA ALA A 215 1.55 1.41 18.15
C ALA A 215 1.91 2.63 19.01
N GLU A 216 3.17 3.03 19.05
CA GLU A 216 3.62 4.26 19.75
C GLU A 216 2.96 5.55 19.20
N ARG A 217 2.40 5.47 18.00
CA ARG A 217 1.74 6.56 17.27
C ARG A 217 0.22 6.39 17.18
N GLY A 218 -0.34 5.53 18.02
CA GLY A 218 -1.78 5.28 18.10
C GLY A 218 -2.37 4.56 16.88
N ILE A 219 -1.54 3.82 16.12
CA ILE A 219 -1.94 3.05 14.95
C ILE A 219 -1.75 1.56 15.21
N LEU A 220 -2.79 0.77 14.94
CA LEU A 220 -2.69 -0.69 14.85
C LEU A 220 -2.44 -1.10 13.41
N LEU A 221 -1.32 -1.78 13.16
CA LEU A 221 -1.02 -2.41 11.88
C LEU A 221 -1.67 -3.79 11.87
N ALA A 222 -2.74 -3.96 11.09
CA ALA A 222 -3.47 -5.22 11.05
C ALA A 222 -2.79 -6.26 10.18
N ASP A 223 -2.41 -5.89 9.00
CA ASP A 223 -1.63 -6.69 8.05
C ASP A 223 -0.83 -5.78 7.12
N THR A 224 0.11 -6.38 6.41
CA THR A 224 0.83 -5.72 5.33
C THR A 224 1.24 -6.73 4.27
N LYS A 225 1.40 -6.24 3.04
CA LYS A 225 1.97 -6.94 1.90
C LYS A 225 3.33 -6.34 1.58
N LEU A 226 4.35 -7.17 1.49
CA LEU A 226 5.71 -6.81 1.12
C LEU A 226 6.12 -7.53 -0.15
N GLU A 227 6.98 -6.92 -0.93
CA GLU A 227 7.55 -7.50 -2.14
C GLU A 227 9.08 -7.51 -2.05
N PHE A 228 9.68 -8.62 -2.46
CA PHE A 228 11.12 -8.81 -2.44
C PHE A 228 11.62 -9.18 -3.84
N GLY A 229 12.87 -8.88 -4.10
CA GLY A 229 13.55 -9.28 -5.31
C GLY A 229 15.05 -9.40 -5.11
N PHE A 230 15.72 -9.98 -6.04
CA PHE A 230 17.17 -10.06 -6.06
C PHE A 230 17.74 -8.86 -6.83
N SER A 231 18.64 -8.11 -6.20
CA SER A 231 19.33 -6.99 -6.83
C SER A 231 20.13 -7.48 -8.04
N ARG A 232 19.87 -6.93 -9.21
CA ARG A 232 20.64 -7.26 -10.43
C ARG A 232 22.10 -6.85 -10.36
N ALA A 233 22.45 -5.97 -9.40
CA ALA A 233 23.83 -5.52 -9.23
C ALA A 233 24.70 -6.54 -8.51
N ASP A 234 24.15 -7.27 -7.51
CA ASP A 234 24.93 -8.11 -6.61
C ASP A 234 24.22 -9.38 -6.14
N GLY A 235 22.98 -9.64 -6.59
CA GLY A 235 22.20 -10.82 -6.20
C GLY A 235 21.64 -10.78 -4.77
N THR A 236 21.72 -9.65 -4.09
CA THR A 236 21.24 -9.53 -2.69
C THR A 236 19.71 -9.52 -2.65
N LEU A 237 19.11 -10.35 -1.78
CA LEU A 237 17.67 -10.31 -1.51
C LEU A 237 17.31 -8.98 -0.86
N THR A 238 16.43 -8.23 -1.52
CA THR A 238 16.18 -6.80 -1.26
C THR A 238 14.68 -6.55 -1.16
N LEU A 239 14.26 -5.73 -0.21
CA LEU A 239 12.89 -5.23 -0.09
C LEU A 239 12.64 -4.19 -1.19
N GLY A 240 11.65 -4.43 -2.01
CA GLY A 240 11.27 -3.58 -3.13
C GLY A 240 9.88 -2.99 -2.99
N ASP A 241 9.46 -2.33 -4.05
CA ASP A 241 8.14 -1.71 -4.20
C ASP A 241 7.81 -0.68 -3.09
N GLU A 242 6.56 -0.50 -2.76
CA GLU A 242 6.13 0.30 -1.60
C GLU A 242 6.16 -0.55 -0.33
N VAL A 243 6.39 0.08 0.80
CA VAL A 243 6.44 -0.61 2.08
C VAL A 243 5.56 0.07 3.11
N LEU A 244 4.65 -0.71 3.72
CA LEU A 244 3.83 -0.28 4.86
C LEU A 244 3.08 1.04 4.58
N THR A 245 2.47 1.14 3.41
CA THR A 245 1.65 2.27 2.98
C THR A 245 0.15 1.96 3.17
N PRO A 246 -0.71 2.97 3.13
CA PRO A 246 -2.17 2.77 3.12
C PRO A 246 -2.70 1.94 1.95
N ASP A 247 -1.91 1.71 0.89
CA ASP A 247 -2.27 0.83 -0.23
C ASP A 247 -1.91 -0.63 0.02
N SER A 248 -0.76 -0.88 0.67
CA SER A 248 -0.24 -2.23 0.94
C SER A 248 -0.56 -2.75 2.33
N SER A 249 -1.10 -1.93 3.23
CA SER A 249 -1.32 -2.25 4.64
C SER A 249 -2.69 -1.80 5.14
N ARG A 250 -3.19 -2.45 6.19
CA ARG A 250 -4.35 -1.95 6.95
C ARG A 250 -3.90 -1.27 8.23
N PHE A 251 -4.23 0.02 8.33
CA PHE A 251 -3.96 0.86 9.49
C PHE A 251 -5.26 1.20 10.20
N TRP A 252 -5.39 0.81 11.45
CA TRP A 252 -6.54 1.12 12.29
C TRP A 252 -6.18 2.10 13.39
N SER A 253 -7.12 2.96 13.78
CA SER A 253 -6.94 3.80 14.96
C SER A 253 -6.98 2.93 16.21
N ALA A 254 -5.94 3.00 17.05
CA ALA A 254 -5.86 2.21 18.28
C ALA A 254 -6.98 2.57 19.27
N ASP A 255 -7.35 3.85 19.36
CA ASP A 255 -8.39 4.34 20.27
C ASP A 255 -9.80 3.87 19.86
N ALA A 256 -10.01 3.69 18.56
CA ALA A 256 -11.30 3.29 18.00
C ALA A 256 -11.44 1.77 17.82
N TYR A 257 -10.36 1.02 18.03
CA TYR A 257 -10.36 -0.44 17.83
C TYR A 257 -11.42 -1.16 18.69
N ARG A 258 -12.20 -2.03 18.05
CA ARG A 258 -13.21 -2.88 18.70
C ARG A 258 -13.20 -4.24 18.01
N GLU A 259 -12.79 -5.27 18.73
CA GLU A 259 -12.86 -6.65 18.25
C GLU A 259 -14.30 -7.04 17.91
N GLY A 260 -14.51 -7.80 16.86
CA GLY A 260 -15.81 -8.22 16.36
C GLY A 260 -16.51 -7.25 15.43
N LEU A 261 -15.95 -6.06 15.20
CA LEU A 261 -16.53 -5.04 14.33
C LEU A 261 -15.58 -4.66 13.18
N ALA A 262 -16.14 -4.09 12.12
CA ALA A 262 -15.36 -3.39 11.10
C ALA A 262 -14.63 -2.20 11.73
N GLN A 263 -13.36 -2.00 11.36
CA GLN A 263 -12.51 -1.01 11.99
C GLN A 263 -12.47 0.30 11.17
N PRO A 264 -12.53 1.46 11.84
CA PRO A 264 -12.18 2.72 11.18
C PRO A 264 -10.73 2.66 10.68
N SER A 265 -10.53 2.79 9.37
CA SER A 265 -9.23 2.64 8.74
C SER A 265 -8.67 3.96 8.23
N LEU A 266 -7.33 4.07 8.22
CA LEU A 266 -6.55 5.16 7.64
C LEU A 266 -5.95 4.75 6.28
N ASP A 267 -6.56 3.77 5.64
CA ASP A 267 -6.07 3.12 4.43
C ASP A 267 -7.16 2.97 3.36
N LYS A 268 -6.83 2.25 2.30
CA LYS A 268 -7.69 2.00 1.14
C LYS A 268 -9.00 1.26 1.47
N GLN A 269 -9.15 0.69 2.66
CA GLN A 269 -10.37 -0.01 3.06
C GLN A 269 -11.58 0.92 3.03
N PHE A 270 -11.41 2.21 3.33
CA PHE A 270 -12.47 3.20 3.21
C PHE A 270 -13.11 3.26 1.80
N VAL A 271 -12.28 3.24 0.75
CA VAL A 271 -12.77 3.20 -0.63
C VAL A 271 -13.43 1.87 -0.94
N ARG A 272 -12.88 0.75 -0.44
CA ARG A 272 -13.48 -0.58 -0.62
C ARG A 272 -14.85 -0.68 0.04
N ASP A 273 -14.99 -0.13 1.25
CA ASP A 273 -16.25 -0.12 2.01
C ASP A 273 -17.30 0.73 1.28
N TRP A 274 -16.91 1.87 0.73
CA TRP A 274 -17.81 2.68 -0.09
C TRP A 274 -18.26 1.92 -1.35
N LEU A 275 -17.34 1.28 -2.08
CA LEU A 275 -17.64 0.53 -3.29
C LEU A 275 -18.62 -0.63 -3.05
N THR A 276 -18.58 -1.25 -1.87
CA THR A 276 -19.45 -2.37 -1.51
C THR A 276 -20.70 -1.95 -0.73
N SER A 277 -20.89 -0.65 -0.51
CA SER A 277 -22.08 -0.10 0.16
C SER A 277 -23.21 0.13 -0.85
N ASP A 278 -24.43 0.24 -0.34
CA ASP A 278 -25.62 0.61 -1.14
C ASP A 278 -25.44 1.97 -1.84
N ALA A 279 -24.61 2.86 -1.29
CA ALA A 279 -24.39 4.19 -1.85
C ALA A 279 -23.66 4.18 -3.19
N SER A 280 -22.83 3.19 -3.48
CA SER A 280 -22.17 3.04 -4.77
C SER A 280 -23.08 2.46 -5.86
N GLY A 281 -24.06 1.66 -5.46
CA GLY A 281 -24.92 0.90 -6.36
C GLY A 281 -24.18 -0.16 -7.19
N TRP A 282 -22.92 -0.44 -6.89
CA TRP A 282 -22.10 -1.36 -7.67
C TRP A 282 -22.20 -2.80 -7.15
N ASP A 283 -22.53 -3.70 -8.05
CA ASP A 283 -22.45 -5.14 -7.78
C ASP A 283 -21.11 -5.69 -8.29
N ARG A 284 -20.22 -6.03 -7.36
CA ARG A 284 -18.90 -6.60 -7.64
C ARG A 284 -18.98 -7.88 -8.50
N THR A 285 -20.07 -8.63 -8.41
CA THR A 285 -20.26 -9.90 -9.14
C THR A 285 -20.80 -9.71 -10.56
N SER A 286 -21.20 -8.49 -10.91
CA SER A 286 -21.81 -8.18 -12.20
C SER A 286 -20.84 -8.20 -13.39
N GLY A 287 -19.53 -8.14 -13.14
CA GLY A 287 -18.50 -7.96 -14.17
C GLY A 287 -18.45 -6.55 -14.77
N GLN A 288 -19.26 -5.61 -14.25
CA GLN A 288 -19.23 -4.21 -14.67
C GLN A 288 -18.13 -3.42 -13.96
N GLU A 289 -17.63 -2.38 -14.60
CA GLU A 289 -16.69 -1.45 -13.97
C GLU A 289 -17.37 -0.71 -12.80
N PRO A 290 -16.60 -0.43 -11.73
CA PRO A 290 -17.10 0.37 -10.61
C PRO A 290 -17.41 1.80 -11.05
N PRO A 291 -18.37 2.48 -10.37
CA PRO A 291 -18.67 3.88 -10.65
C PRO A 291 -17.51 4.81 -10.27
N GLU A 292 -17.52 6.02 -10.82
CA GLU A 292 -16.60 7.08 -10.40
C GLU A 292 -16.78 7.40 -8.91
N LEU A 293 -15.65 7.68 -8.26
CA LEU A 293 -15.63 8.08 -6.84
C LEU A 293 -16.25 9.48 -6.68
N PRO A 294 -17.24 9.67 -5.80
CA PRO A 294 -17.73 10.98 -5.47
C PRO A 294 -16.66 11.89 -4.88
N ALA A 295 -16.79 13.20 -5.07
CA ALA A 295 -15.80 14.17 -4.63
C ALA A 295 -15.53 14.13 -3.10
N ASP A 296 -16.55 13.83 -2.31
CA ASP A 296 -16.43 13.68 -0.86
C ASP A 296 -15.68 12.39 -0.47
N VAL A 297 -15.86 11.29 -1.22
CA VAL A 297 -15.09 10.04 -1.03
C VAL A 297 -13.63 10.26 -1.38
N VAL A 298 -13.35 10.97 -2.49
CA VAL A 298 -11.99 11.34 -2.90
C VAL A 298 -11.31 12.19 -1.80
N ALA A 299 -11.99 13.24 -1.33
CA ALA A 299 -11.47 14.12 -0.30
C ALA A 299 -11.18 13.37 1.02
N GLN A 300 -12.14 12.58 1.50
CA GLN A 300 -11.98 11.80 2.72
C GLN A 300 -10.90 10.72 2.60
N THR A 301 -10.70 10.13 1.42
CA THR A 301 -9.61 9.18 1.18
C THR A 301 -8.26 9.87 1.29
N ARG A 302 -8.12 11.05 0.63
CA ARG A 302 -6.92 11.85 0.73
C ARG A 302 -6.60 12.22 2.18
N ASP A 303 -7.59 12.72 2.91
CA ASP A 303 -7.41 13.15 4.29
C ASP A 303 -6.93 11.99 5.19
N ARG A 304 -7.45 10.76 5.00
CA ARG A 304 -6.98 9.56 5.71
C ARG A 304 -5.53 9.20 5.37
N TYR A 305 -5.14 9.33 4.11
CA TYR A 305 -3.77 9.04 3.68
C TYR A 305 -2.79 10.07 4.25
N VAL A 306 -3.16 11.35 4.26
CA VAL A 306 -2.38 12.41 4.89
C VAL A 306 -2.30 12.17 6.41
N GLU A 307 -3.40 11.84 7.07
CA GLU A 307 -3.41 11.51 8.50
C GLU A 307 -2.49 10.33 8.82
N ALA A 308 -2.51 9.28 7.99
CA ALA A 308 -1.60 8.14 8.15
C ALA A 308 -0.12 8.59 8.02
N PHE A 309 0.19 9.43 7.02
CA PHE A 309 1.53 9.99 6.85
C PHE A 309 1.97 10.78 8.08
N GLU A 310 1.17 11.74 8.53
CA GLU A 310 1.51 12.62 9.64
C GLU A 310 1.69 11.87 10.95
N ARG A 311 0.80 10.92 11.24
CA ARG A 311 0.92 10.07 12.42
C ARG A 311 2.16 9.18 12.35
N LEU A 312 2.38 8.48 11.22
CA LEU A 312 3.51 7.55 11.07
C LEU A 312 4.85 8.26 11.05
N THR A 313 4.96 9.40 10.39
CA THR A 313 6.24 10.10 10.23
C THR A 313 6.51 11.12 11.33
N GLY A 314 5.45 11.63 11.97
CA GLY A 314 5.53 12.77 12.89
C GLY A 314 5.83 14.10 12.18
N ARG A 315 5.65 14.17 10.86
CA ARG A 315 5.89 15.34 10.01
C ARG A 315 4.56 15.82 9.43
N GLU A 316 4.39 17.13 9.32
CA GLU A 316 3.26 17.73 8.61
C GLU A 316 3.41 17.46 7.09
N PHE A 317 2.32 17.11 6.44
CA PHE A 317 2.32 16.89 4.99
C PHE A 317 2.21 18.22 4.25
N ALA A 318 3.31 18.62 3.61
CA ALA A 318 3.30 19.81 2.73
C ALA A 318 2.72 19.43 1.36
N SER A 319 1.47 19.82 1.08
CA SER A 319 0.96 19.84 -0.29
C SER A 319 1.69 20.95 -1.07
N GLU A 320 2.20 20.66 -2.27
CA GLU A 320 2.64 21.74 -3.16
C GLU A 320 1.42 22.56 -3.58
N GLY A 321 1.53 23.87 -3.40
CA GLY A 321 0.51 24.83 -3.82
C GLY A 321 0.38 24.94 -5.33
#